data_81bed45965f35b8fa1fd5988713ef573
#
_entry.id   81bed45965f35b8fa1fd5988713ef573
#
_cell.length_a   1.000
_cell.length_b   1.000
_cell.length_c   1.000
_cell.angle_alpha   90.00
_cell.angle_beta   90.00
_cell.angle_gamma   90.00
#
_symmetry.space_group_name_H-M   'P 1'
#
loop_
_entity.id
_entity.type
_entity.pdbx_description
1 polymer ?
#
loop_
_entity_poly.entity_id
_entity_poly.type
_entity_poly.pdbx_seq_one_letter_code
_entity_poly.pdbx_strand_id
1 'polypeptide(L)'
;VAEVQSINSSVASASGTNGRRDTQQADAGGQEFLVFTLGAEEYGIDILKVQEIRGYDNVTRIANAPEFIKGVINLRGIIVPIVDMRIKFHLGRVEYDHQTVVIILNVAHRVVGMVVDGVSDVLTLAVDQIMPAPEFGATLTTEYLTGLGTVDGRMLILMDIEKLMTSSEMALTDTLGV
;
A
#
# COMPACT_ATOMS: atom_id res chain seq x y z
N VAL A 1 -72.28 41.27 -29.91
CA VAL A 1 -72.14 39.86 -29.71
C VAL A 1 -70.69 39.52 -30.00
N ALA A 2 -69.91 39.48 -28.98
CA ALA A 2 -68.49 39.12 -29.10
C ALA A 2 -68.20 37.86 -28.24
N GLU A 3 -67.90 36.85 -28.89
CA GLU A 3 -67.50 35.58 -28.27
C GLU A 3 -66.03 35.58 -27.93
N VAL A 4 -65.78 35.44 -26.66
CA VAL A 4 -64.40 35.40 -26.16
C VAL A 4 -63.94 33.93 -26.10
N GLN A 5 -63.07 33.56 -26.99
CA GLN A 5 -62.42 32.28 -26.91
C GLN A 5 -61.22 32.35 -25.95
N SER A 6 -61.37 31.65 -24.88
CA SER A 6 -60.32 31.38 -23.91
C SER A 6 -59.28 30.43 -24.50
N ILE A 7 -58.12 30.92 -24.75
CA ILE A 7 -57.00 30.08 -25.11
C ILE A 7 -56.32 29.65 -23.85
N ASN A 8 -56.47 28.38 -23.58
CA ASN A 8 -55.80 27.70 -22.49
C ASN A 8 -54.36 27.36 -22.93
N SER A 9 -53.43 28.21 -22.56
CA SER A 9 -52.02 27.90 -22.75
C SER A 9 -51.55 26.98 -21.63
N SER A 10 -51.51 25.71 -21.91
CA SER A 10 -50.86 24.76 -21.05
C SER A 10 -49.36 25.04 -21.02
N VAL A 11 -48.94 25.57 -19.88
CA VAL A 11 -47.51 25.68 -19.57
C VAL A 11 -47.02 24.27 -19.26
N ALA A 12 -46.35 23.69 -20.22
CA ALA A 12 -45.57 22.47 -19.97
C ALA A 12 -44.41 22.86 -19.04
N SER A 13 -44.55 22.51 -17.79
CA SER A 13 -43.44 22.54 -16.86
C SER A 13 -42.43 21.47 -17.28
N ALA A 14 -41.39 21.90 -17.94
CA ALA A 14 -40.21 21.08 -18.10
C ALA A 14 -39.60 20.88 -16.70
N SER A 15 -39.94 19.76 -16.08
CA SER A 15 -39.18 19.26 -14.96
C SER A 15 -37.82 18.88 -15.49
N GLY A 16 -36.88 19.78 -15.28
CA GLY A 16 -35.49 19.46 -15.42
C GLY A 16 -35.16 18.34 -14.42
N THR A 17 -35.18 17.13 -14.89
CA THR A 17 -34.50 16.05 -14.24
C THR A 17 -33.03 16.42 -14.27
N ASN A 18 -32.60 17.00 -13.18
CA ASN A 18 -31.20 17.12 -12.86
C ASN A 18 -30.69 15.68 -12.72
N GLY A 19 -30.33 15.10 -13.84
CA GLY A 19 -29.62 13.85 -13.87
C GLY A 19 -28.34 14.06 -13.05
N ARG A 20 -28.45 13.73 -11.78
CA ARG A 20 -27.23 13.25 -11.11
C ARG A 20 -26.70 12.17 -12.03
N ARG A 21 -25.69 12.53 -12.76
CA ARG A 21 -24.76 11.53 -13.25
C ARG A 21 -24.16 10.97 -11.96
N ASP A 22 -24.82 9.97 -11.43
CA ASP A 22 -24.14 8.96 -10.68
C ASP A 22 -23.11 8.45 -11.67
N THR A 23 -21.93 9.05 -11.58
CA THR A 23 -20.73 8.36 -11.96
C THR A 23 -20.59 7.22 -10.96
N GLN A 24 -21.49 6.25 -11.06
CA GLN A 24 -21.11 4.89 -10.83
C GLN A 24 -20.07 4.63 -11.93
N GLN A 25 -18.90 5.17 -11.69
CA GLN A 25 -17.71 4.61 -12.22
C GLN A 25 -17.78 3.19 -11.71
N ALA A 26 -18.25 2.32 -12.58
CA ALA A 26 -18.21 0.90 -12.34
C ALA A 26 -16.80 0.66 -11.82
N ASP A 27 -16.74 0.18 -10.60
CA ASP A 27 -15.49 -0.15 -9.93
C ASP A 27 -14.83 -1.17 -10.86
N ALA A 28 -13.93 -0.68 -11.70
CA ALA A 28 -13.30 -1.47 -12.74
C ALA A 28 -12.26 -2.42 -12.14
N GLY A 29 -12.52 -2.92 -10.91
CA GLY A 29 -11.71 -3.92 -10.24
C GLY A 29 -10.28 -3.48 -9.98
N GLY A 30 -10.01 -2.18 -9.94
CA GLY A 30 -8.69 -1.65 -9.66
C GLY A 30 -8.33 -1.77 -8.17
N GLN A 31 -7.09 -2.13 -7.89
CA GLN A 31 -6.53 -2.18 -6.55
C GLN A 31 -5.50 -1.07 -6.39
N GLU A 32 -5.53 -0.38 -5.25
CA GLU A 32 -4.57 0.66 -4.93
C GLU A 32 -3.35 0.09 -4.21
N PHE A 33 -2.19 0.51 -4.67
CA PHE A 33 -0.91 0.12 -4.10
C PHE A 33 -0.12 1.32 -3.63
N LEU A 34 0.49 1.21 -2.45
CA LEU A 34 1.56 2.11 -2.05
C LEU A 34 2.84 1.66 -2.72
N VAL A 35 3.47 2.55 -3.48
CA VAL A 35 4.72 2.28 -4.18
C VAL A 35 5.89 2.85 -3.40
N PHE A 36 6.88 2.01 -3.15
CA PHE A 36 8.09 2.36 -2.43
C PHE A 36 9.32 1.79 -3.12
N THR A 37 10.49 2.32 -2.80
CA THR A 37 11.75 1.90 -3.38
C THR A 37 12.57 1.07 -2.38
N LEU A 38 13.15 0.01 -2.88
CA LEU A 38 14.17 -0.79 -2.21
C LEU A 38 15.32 -1.02 -3.19
N GLY A 39 16.48 -0.42 -2.91
CA GLY A 39 17.59 -0.43 -3.87
C GLY A 39 17.21 0.26 -5.16
N ALA A 40 17.40 -0.41 -6.29
CA ALA A 40 17.06 0.09 -7.62
C ALA A 40 15.64 -0.26 -8.06
N GLU A 41 14.89 -1.01 -7.26
CA GLU A 41 13.60 -1.57 -7.63
C GLU A 41 12.43 -0.83 -6.98
N GLU A 42 11.29 -0.79 -7.67
CA GLU A 42 10.04 -0.30 -7.11
C GLU A 42 9.14 -1.49 -6.71
N TYR A 43 8.56 -1.37 -5.52
CA TYR A 43 7.66 -2.37 -4.94
C TYR A 43 6.31 -1.75 -4.68
N GLY A 44 5.27 -2.57 -4.71
CA GLY A 44 3.93 -2.16 -4.35
C GLY A 44 3.31 -3.09 -3.32
N ILE A 45 2.62 -2.51 -2.36
CA ILE A 45 1.84 -3.25 -1.37
C ILE A 45 0.41 -2.72 -1.33
N ASP A 46 -0.52 -3.55 -0.93
CA ASP A 46 -1.92 -3.16 -0.76
C ASP A 46 -2.01 -1.97 0.21
N ILE A 47 -2.57 -0.86 -0.27
CA ILE A 47 -2.71 0.36 0.52
C ILE A 47 -3.55 0.15 1.78
N LEU A 48 -4.47 -0.81 1.76
CA LEU A 48 -5.33 -1.13 2.90
C LEU A 48 -4.56 -1.70 4.09
N LYS A 49 -3.34 -2.18 3.88
CA LYS A 49 -2.45 -2.66 4.94
C LYS A 49 -1.62 -1.55 5.57
N VAL A 50 -1.58 -0.39 4.95
CA VAL A 50 -0.79 0.75 5.42
C VAL A 50 -1.59 1.57 6.42
N GLN A 51 -1.02 1.75 7.61
CA GLN A 51 -1.61 2.58 8.65
C GLN A 51 -1.11 4.03 8.56
N GLU A 52 0.20 4.22 8.49
CA GLU A 52 0.83 5.54 8.33
C GLU A 52 2.25 5.42 7.80
N ILE A 53 2.83 6.53 7.39
CA ILE A 53 4.21 6.65 6.95
C ILE A 53 4.92 7.65 7.85
N ARG A 54 6.11 7.28 8.33
CA ARG A 54 6.90 8.09 9.26
C ARG A 54 8.36 8.20 8.79
N GLY A 55 9.06 9.21 9.27
CA GLY A 55 10.51 9.24 9.21
C GLY A 55 11.15 8.17 10.11
N TYR A 56 12.36 7.79 9.78
CA TYR A 56 13.13 6.85 10.62
C TYR A 56 13.81 7.62 11.76
N ASP A 57 13.29 7.48 12.96
CA ASP A 57 13.89 8.04 14.17
C ASP A 57 13.43 7.29 15.44
N ASN A 58 14.09 7.55 16.55
CA ASN A 58 13.69 7.08 17.89
C ASN A 58 13.45 5.57 18.03
N VAL A 59 14.22 4.77 17.30
CA VAL A 59 14.15 3.30 17.41
C VAL A 59 14.98 2.82 18.59
N THR A 60 14.34 2.07 19.50
CA THR A 60 15.01 1.42 20.61
C THR A 60 15.46 0.03 20.22
N ARG A 61 16.76 -0.24 20.28
CA ARG A 61 17.34 -1.51 19.88
C ARG A 61 16.98 -2.62 20.88
N ILE A 62 16.77 -3.83 20.35
CA ILE A 62 16.54 -5.04 21.14
C ILE A 62 17.83 -5.90 21.05
N ALA A 63 18.32 -6.33 22.21
CA ALA A 63 19.47 -7.22 22.26
C ALA A 63 19.11 -8.61 21.69
N ASN A 64 20.07 -9.22 21.00
CA ASN A 64 19.94 -10.57 20.41
C ASN A 64 18.86 -10.75 19.34
N ALA A 65 18.30 -9.65 18.82
CA ALA A 65 17.40 -9.72 17.67
C ALA A 65 18.22 -9.93 16.37
N PRO A 66 17.62 -10.52 15.33
CA PRO A 66 18.23 -10.56 14.01
C PRO A 66 18.60 -9.16 13.51
N GLU A 67 19.64 -9.08 12.69
CA GLU A 67 20.17 -7.79 12.22
C GLU A 67 19.15 -6.92 11.49
N PHE A 68 18.22 -7.53 10.75
CA PHE A 68 17.16 -6.79 10.05
C PHE A 68 16.09 -6.22 10.98
N ILE A 69 15.97 -6.69 12.22
CA ILE A 69 15.10 -6.09 13.23
C ILE A 69 15.88 -4.96 13.91
N LYS A 70 15.53 -3.72 13.57
CA LYS A 70 16.24 -2.54 14.08
C LYS A 70 15.90 -2.26 15.55
N GLY A 71 14.77 -2.71 16.01
CA GLY A 71 14.28 -2.50 17.36
C GLY A 71 12.79 -2.27 17.39
N VAL A 72 12.36 -1.46 18.32
CA VAL A 72 10.95 -1.11 18.51
C VAL A 72 10.76 0.40 18.66
N ILE A 73 9.58 0.87 18.32
CA ILE A 73 9.12 2.22 18.67
C ILE A 73 7.85 2.12 19.51
N ASN A 74 7.60 3.15 20.29
CA ASN A 74 6.32 3.32 20.96
C ASN A 74 5.45 4.24 20.10
N LEU A 75 4.41 3.68 19.52
CA LEU A 75 3.47 4.41 18.69
C LEU A 75 2.15 4.57 19.45
N ARG A 76 1.99 5.71 20.12
CA ARG A 76 0.78 6.01 20.90
C ARG A 76 0.40 4.88 21.89
N GLY A 77 1.39 4.37 22.61
CA GLY A 77 1.21 3.30 23.60
C GLY A 77 1.29 1.88 23.04
N ILE A 78 1.47 1.72 21.75
CA ILE A 78 1.66 0.42 21.10
C ILE A 78 3.13 0.23 20.78
N ILE A 79 3.69 -0.90 21.18
CA ILE A 79 5.06 -1.28 20.85
C ILE A 79 5.07 -1.88 19.45
N VAL A 80 5.79 -1.23 18.54
CA VAL A 80 5.84 -1.60 17.13
C VAL A 80 7.25 -2.06 16.79
N PRO A 81 7.45 -3.32 16.37
CA PRO A 81 8.74 -3.78 15.86
C PRO A 81 9.06 -3.12 14.53
N ILE A 82 10.32 -2.76 14.36
CA ILE A 82 10.84 -2.09 13.16
C ILE A 82 11.77 -3.03 12.41
N VAL A 83 11.40 -3.37 11.19
CA VAL A 83 12.13 -4.27 10.30
C VAL A 83 12.74 -3.46 9.16
N ASP A 84 14.03 -3.60 8.94
CA ASP A 84 14.69 -3.01 7.77
C ASP A 84 14.70 -3.98 6.60
N MET A 85 13.89 -3.70 5.59
CA MET A 85 13.73 -4.55 4.42
C MET A 85 14.99 -4.60 3.57
N ARG A 86 15.81 -3.57 3.59
CA ARG A 86 17.06 -3.52 2.84
C ARG A 86 18.08 -4.51 3.40
N ILE A 87 18.10 -4.67 4.72
CA ILE A 87 18.94 -5.68 5.39
C ILE A 87 18.36 -7.07 5.16
N LYS A 88 17.06 -7.24 5.32
CA LYS A 88 16.40 -8.54 5.12
C LYS A 88 16.62 -9.11 3.73
N PHE A 89 16.60 -8.27 2.71
CA PHE A 89 16.80 -8.70 1.32
C PHE A 89 18.24 -8.59 0.82
N HIS A 90 19.19 -8.30 1.70
CA HIS A 90 20.63 -8.22 1.37
C HIS A 90 20.91 -7.26 0.20
N LEU A 91 20.33 -6.07 0.24
CA LEU A 91 20.47 -5.07 -0.84
C LEU A 91 21.76 -4.26 -0.78
N GLY A 92 22.78 -4.76 -0.10
CA GLY A 92 24.07 -4.12 0.00
C GLY A 92 24.14 -3.08 1.12
N ARG A 93 24.76 -1.93 0.84
CA ARG A 93 24.98 -0.89 1.84
C ARG A 93 23.68 -0.18 2.18
N VAL A 94 23.34 -0.16 3.47
CA VAL A 94 22.15 0.50 3.99
C VAL A 94 22.54 1.86 4.56
N GLU A 95 21.90 2.90 4.08
CA GLU A 95 22.07 4.27 4.58
C GLU A 95 20.74 4.78 5.14
N TYR A 96 20.85 5.56 6.22
CA TYR A 96 19.71 6.21 6.84
C TYR A 96 19.85 7.71 6.61
N ASP A 97 18.97 8.26 5.81
CA ASP A 97 18.94 9.68 5.46
C ASP A 97 17.52 10.27 5.63
N HIS A 98 17.33 11.49 5.19
CA HIS A 98 16.03 12.17 5.30
C HIS A 98 14.95 11.60 4.38
N GLN A 99 15.31 10.76 3.41
CA GLN A 99 14.36 10.06 2.53
C GLN A 99 13.97 8.70 3.08
N THR A 100 14.75 8.14 3.98
CA THR A 100 14.46 6.88 4.64
C THR A 100 13.16 6.99 5.44
N VAL A 101 12.23 6.11 5.15
CA VAL A 101 10.91 6.14 5.78
C VAL A 101 10.56 4.80 6.41
N VAL A 102 9.70 4.86 7.40
CA VAL A 102 9.07 3.70 8.02
C VAL A 102 7.61 3.66 7.61
N ILE A 103 7.22 2.59 6.95
CA ILE A 103 5.82 2.32 6.61
C ILE A 103 5.24 1.50 7.76
N ILE A 104 4.29 2.07 8.47
CA ILE A 104 3.58 1.38 9.56
C ILE A 104 2.45 0.57 8.95
N LEU A 105 2.49 -0.72 9.17
CA LEU A 105 1.58 -1.71 8.60
C LEU A 105 0.69 -2.29 9.70
N ASN A 106 -0.55 -2.54 9.35
CA ASN A 106 -1.46 -3.36 10.14
C ASN A 106 -1.74 -4.65 9.36
N VAL A 107 -1.14 -5.73 9.81
CA VAL A 107 -1.21 -7.04 9.15
C VAL A 107 -1.53 -8.11 10.19
N ALA A 108 -2.54 -8.94 9.92
CA ALA A 108 -2.97 -10.02 10.80
C ALA A 108 -3.14 -9.56 12.27
N HIS A 109 -3.78 -8.41 12.48
CA HIS A 109 -3.99 -7.76 13.78
C HIS A 109 -2.70 -7.35 14.52
N ARG A 110 -1.59 -7.27 13.81
CA ARG A 110 -0.31 -6.79 14.33
C ARG A 110 0.08 -5.48 13.65
N VAL A 111 0.75 -4.63 14.40
CA VAL A 111 1.34 -3.40 13.86
C VAL A 111 2.84 -3.60 13.74
N VAL A 112 3.37 -3.41 12.54
CA VAL A 112 4.79 -3.60 12.21
C VAL A 112 5.27 -2.40 11.42
N GLY A 113 6.47 -1.91 11.69
CA GLY A 113 7.12 -0.88 10.89
C GLY A 113 8.12 -1.48 9.91
N MET A 114 8.04 -1.07 8.67
CA MET A 114 8.91 -1.51 7.59
C MET A 114 9.76 -0.36 7.09
N VAL A 115 11.08 -0.45 7.19
CA VAL A 115 12.01 0.57 6.70
C VAL A 115 12.30 0.34 5.23
N VAL A 116 12.13 1.37 4.43
CA VAL A 116 12.40 1.39 2.99
C VAL A 116 13.21 2.62 2.62
N ASP A 117 13.77 2.64 1.41
CA ASP A 117 14.58 3.76 0.93
C ASP A 117 13.75 5.03 0.71
N GLY A 118 12.53 4.88 0.28
CA GLY A 118 11.61 5.99 0.08
C GLY A 118 10.26 5.53 -0.42
N VAL A 119 9.28 6.40 -0.33
CA VAL A 119 7.94 6.20 -0.89
C VAL A 119 7.80 7.08 -2.13
N SER A 120 7.32 6.51 -3.22
CA SER A 120 7.16 7.23 -4.49
C SER A 120 5.77 7.82 -4.65
N ASP A 121 4.75 6.98 -4.64
CA ASP A 121 3.37 7.37 -4.92
C ASP A 121 2.37 6.27 -4.52
N VAL A 122 1.09 6.54 -4.77
CA VAL A 122 0.01 5.57 -4.70
C VAL A 122 -0.54 5.38 -6.10
N LEU A 123 -0.59 4.15 -6.57
CA LEU A 123 -1.07 3.81 -7.91
C LEU A 123 -2.23 2.84 -7.84
N THR A 124 -3.18 3.04 -8.74
CA THR A 124 -4.28 2.10 -8.97
C THR A 124 -3.95 1.24 -10.19
N LEU A 125 -3.94 -0.07 -10.00
CA LEU A 125 -3.71 -1.04 -11.07
C LEU A 125 -5.00 -1.79 -11.37
N ALA A 126 -5.36 -1.84 -12.64
CA ALA A 126 -6.42 -2.72 -13.12
C ALA A 126 -5.91 -4.18 -13.16
N VAL A 127 -6.84 -5.13 -13.17
CA VAL A 127 -6.49 -6.56 -13.17
C VAL A 127 -5.61 -6.94 -14.36
N ASP A 128 -5.82 -6.33 -15.52
CA ASP A 128 -5.04 -6.59 -16.73
C ASP A 128 -3.64 -5.97 -16.70
N GLN A 129 -3.36 -5.09 -15.75
CA GLN A 129 -2.03 -4.50 -15.52
C GLN A 129 -1.17 -5.35 -14.59
N ILE A 130 -1.72 -6.39 -13.99
CA ILE A 130 -1.03 -7.28 -13.07
C ILE A 130 -0.79 -8.63 -13.75
N MET A 131 0.47 -9.02 -13.84
CA MET A 131 0.89 -10.30 -14.40
C MET A 131 1.43 -11.21 -13.31
N PRO A 132 1.30 -12.55 -13.45
CA PRO A 132 1.93 -13.48 -12.52
C PRO A 132 3.44 -13.27 -12.48
N ALA A 133 4.02 -13.35 -11.28
CA ALA A 133 5.46 -13.30 -11.13
C ALA A 133 6.09 -14.57 -11.72
N PRO A 134 7.09 -14.45 -12.61
CA PRO A 134 7.85 -15.60 -13.05
C PRO A 134 8.67 -16.17 -11.89
N GLU A 135 8.99 -17.44 -11.94
CA GLU A 135 9.89 -18.05 -10.96
C GLU A 135 11.31 -17.52 -11.16
N PHE A 136 11.72 -16.66 -10.23
CA PHE A 136 13.11 -16.25 -10.17
C PHE A 136 13.84 -17.11 -9.12
N GLY A 137 14.97 -17.64 -9.47
CA GLY A 137 15.90 -18.21 -8.51
C GLY A 137 16.59 -17.12 -7.69
N ALA A 138 15.81 -16.26 -7.05
CA ALA A 138 16.29 -15.06 -6.39
C ALA A 138 16.11 -15.12 -4.87
N THR A 139 16.77 -14.21 -4.20
CA THR A 139 16.73 -13.94 -2.76
C THR A 139 15.32 -13.65 -2.20
N LEU A 140 14.38 -13.22 -3.06
CA LEU A 140 12.97 -13.16 -2.74
C LEU A 140 12.32 -14.46 -3.22
N THR A 141 11.82 -15.23 -2.30
CA THR A 141 10.99 -16.36 -2.65
C THR A 141 9.73 -15.85 -3.33
N THR A 142 9.41 -16.38 -4.50
CA THR A 142 8.19 -16.06 -5.25
C THR A 142 6.92 -16.24 -4.43
N GLU A 143 7.02 -16.90 -3.31
CA GLU A 143 5.95 -17.10 -2.33
C GLU A 143 5.33 -15.79 -1.82
N TYR A 144 6.13 -14.73 -1.67
CA TYR A 144 5.67 -13.45 -1.17
C TYR A 144 5.30 -12.45 -2.27
N LEU A 145 5.41 -12.86 -3.52
CA LEU A 145 5.07 -12.03 -4.66
C LEU A 145 3.65 -12.33 -5.13
N THR A 146 2.83 -11.30 -5.24
CA THR A 146 1.49 -11.44 -5.82
C THR A 146 1.49 -11.30 -7.32
N GLY A 147 2.50 -10.62 -7.87
CA GLY A 147 2.64 -10.43 -9.30
C GLY A 147 3.57 -9.27 -9.63
N LEU A 148 3.57 -8.92 -10.92
CA LEU A 148 4.25 -7.75 -11.44
C LEU A 148 3.21 -6.79 -12.01
N GLY A 149 3.25 -5.54 -11.57
CA GLY A 149 2.40 -4.48 -12.09
C GLY A 149 3.15 -3.67 -13.14
N THR A 150 2.48 -3.35 -14.24
CA THR A 150 3.04 -2.48 -15.29
C THR A 150 2.15 -1.26 -15.47
N VAL A 151 2.70 -0.08 -15.29
CA VAL A 151 2.02 1.19 -15.47
C VAL A 151 3.00 2.23 -15.97
N ASP A 152 2.64 2.94 -17.04
CA ASP A 152 3.45 4.03 -17.63
C ASP A 152 4.92 3.67 -17.86
N GLY A 153 5.19 2.46 -18.36
CA GLY A 153 6.54 1.95 -18.60
C GLY A 153 7.31 1.55 -17.33
N ARG A 154 6.71 1.66 -16.17
CA ARG A 154 7.27 1.23 -14.88
C ARG A 154 6.85 -0.19 -14.57
N MET A 155 7.76 -0.97 -14.05
CA MET A 155 7.47 -2.30 -13.54
C MET A 155 7.55 -2.30 -12.01
N LEU A 156 6.47 -2.71 -11.37
CA LEU A 156 6.35 -2.78 -9.93
C LEU A 156 6.34 -4.24 -9.48
N ILE A 157 7.11 -4.53 -8.45
CA ILE A 157 7.09 -5.84 -7.82
C ILE A 157 6.02 -5.82 -6.72
N LEU A 158 4.92 -6.51 -6.93
CA LEU A 158 3.81 -6.53 -5.99
C LEU A 158 4.02 -7.61 -4.95
N MET A 159 3.98 -7.21 -3.68
CA MET A 159 4.25 -8.07 -2.54
C MET A 159 2.98 -8.36 -1.74
N ASP A 160 2.83 -9.59 -1.28
CA ASP A 160 1.91 -9.94 -0.20
C ASP A 160 2.59 -9.63 1.14
N ILE A 161 2.37 -8.42 1.62
CA ILE A 161 3.04 -7.94 2.82
C ILE A 161 2.57 -8.68 4.08
N GLU A 162 1.33 -9.09 4.13
CA GLU A 162 0.80 -9.86 5.25
C GLU A 162 1.47 -11.23 5.33
N LYS A 163 1.57 -11.92 4.21
CA LYS A 163 2.24 -13.22 4.14
C LYS A 163 3.71 -13.13 4.51
N LEU A 164 4.40 -12.09 4.05
CA LEU A 164 5.79 -11.86 4.39
C LEU A 164 5.96 -11.59 5.88
N MET A 165 5.21 -10.66 6.45
CA MET A 165 5.35 -10.25 7.85
C MET A 165 4.89 -11.30 8.86
N THR A 166 4.04 -12.23 8.45
CA THR A 166 3.60 -13.35 9.29
C THR A 166 4.45 -14.60 9.10
N SER A 167 5.39 -14.59 8.15
CA SER A 167 6.27 -15.73 7.92
C SER A 167 7.28 -15.91 9.04
N SER A 168 7.72 -17.15 9.24
CA SER A 168 8.74 -17.49 10.24
C SER A 168 10.12 -16.84 9.93
N GLU A 169 10.37 -16.51 8.67
CA GLU A 169 11.61 -15.86 8.23
C GLU A 169 11.79 -14.45 8.81
N MET A 170 10.68 -13.78 9.13
CA MET A 170 10.72 -12.43 9.69
C MET A 170 10.99 -12.41 11.20
N ALA A 171 11.00 -13.55 11.87
CA ALA A 171 11.22 -13.69 13.31
C ALA A 171 10.33 -12.78 14.19
N LEU A 172 9.18 -12.38 13.67
CA LEU A 172 8.19 -11.56 14.37
C LEU A 172 7.14 -12.41 15.10
N THR A 173 7.44 -13.69 15.31
CA THR A 173 6.61 -14.58 16.10
C THR A 173 6.58 -14.14 17.56
N ASP A 174 5.61 -14.63 18.29
CA ASP A 174 5.17 -14.21 19.64
C ASP A 174 6.26 -13.96 20.71
N THR A 175 7.51 -14.17 20.39
CA THR A 175 8.64 -13.94 21.29
C THR A 175 8.93 -12.46 21.56
N LEU A 176 8.42 -11.56 20.75
CA LEU A 176 8.53 -10.12 20.99
C LEU A 176 7.25 -9.51 21.58
N GLY A 177 6.24 -10.31 21.77
CA GLY A 177 4.98 -9.92 22.36
C GLY A 177 4.89 -10.39 23.82
N VAL A 178 5.52 -9.65 24.69
CA VAL A 178 5.23 -9.74 26.11
C VAL A 178 4.61 -8.45 26.54
#